data_be03e8c856b6183f3ac3ca3edfa9ca73
#
_entry.id   be03e8c856b6183f3ac3ca3edfa9ca73
#
_cell.length_a   1.000
_cell.length_b   1.000
_cell.length_c   1.000
_cell.angle_alpha   90.00
_cell.angle_beta   90.00
_cell.angle_gamma   90.00
#
_symmetry.space_group_name_H-M   'P 1'
#
loop_
_entity.id
_entity.type
_entity.pdbx_description
1 polymer ?
#
loop_
_entity_poly.entity_id
_entity_poly.type
_entity_poly.pdbx_seq_one_letter_code
_entity_poly.pdbx_strand_id
1 'polypeptide(L)'
;AESEMPGLMALREEYSGKSPLKGAKIIGCLHMTIQTAVLIETLVDLGAEVRWSSCNIFSTQDHAAAAIAKVGVPVYAWKGETEEEYLWCIKQTIVGKKDWKPNMLLDDGGDLTAIMHNEHKDLLKDVKGVSEETTTGIKALNKMEKENSLLIPAINVNDSVTKSKFDNLYGCLLYTSPSPRDRSI
;
A
#
# COMPACT_ATOMS: atom_id res chain seq x y z
N ALA A 1 3.26 18.03 1.14
CA ALA A 1 2.75 16.78 1.78
C ALA A 1 3.37 16.59 3.16
N GLU A 2 4.71 16.68 3.33
CA GLU A 2 5.37 16.47 4.64
C GLU A 2 4.76 17.30 5.76
N SER A 3 4.48 18.58 5.53
CA SER A 3 3.87 19.48 6.51
C SER A 3 2.45 19.06 6.94
N GLU A 4 1.80 18.23 6.14
CA GLU A 4 0.44 17.71 6.38
C GLU A 4 0.45 16.32 6.99
N MET A 5 1.64 15.73 7.18
CA MET A 5 1.83 14.37 7.69
C MET A 5 2.74 14.35 8.94
N PRO A 6 2.38 15.09 9.99
CA PRO A 6 3.24 15.29 11.15
C PRO A 6 3.57 13.99 11.90
N GLY A 7 2.65 13.01 11.91
CA GLY A 7 2.89 11.71 12.54
C GLY A 7 3.99 10.92 11.83
N LEU A 8 3.99 10.93 10.50
CA LEU A 8 4.99 10.23 9.69
C LEU A 8 6.37 10.92 9.82
N MET A 9 6.37 12.25 9.82
CA MET A 9 7.60 13.03 10.01
C MET A 9 8.18 12.84 11.43
N ALA A 10 7.34 12.75 12.45
CA ALA A 10 7.78 12.43 13.81
C ALA A 10 8.43 11.04 13.90
N LEU A 11 7.90 10.03 13.19
CA LEU A 11 8.53 8.72 13.11
C LEU A 11 9.92 8.77 12.43
N ARG A 12 10.05 9.54 11.34
CA ARG A 12 11.37 9.74 10.71
C ARG A 12 12.38 10.34 11.68
N GLU A 13 11.97 11.34 12.45
CA GLU A 13 12.84 11.99 13.45
C GLU A 13 13.20 11.04 14.60
N GLU A 14 12.21 10.36 15.18
CA GLU A 14 12.40 9.43 16.32
C GLU A 14 13.36 8.29 15.97
N TYR A 15 13.26 7.75 14.76
CA TYR A 15 14.08 6.62 14.31
C TYR A 15 15.26 7.01 13.41
N SER A 16 15.53 8.30 13.26
CA SER A 16 16.67 8.79 12.48
C SER A 16 17.98 8.11 12.91
N GLY A 17 18.70 7.55 11.95
CA GLY A 17 19.95 6.84 12.19
C GLY A 17 19.86 5.46 12.86
N LYS A 18 18.66 5.01 13.28
CA LYS A 18 18.46 3.70 13.93
C LYS A 18 18.16 2.56 12.93
N SER A 19 17.69 2.89 11.72
CA SER A 19 17.32 1.94 10.66
C SER A 19 16.50 0.73 11.14
N PRO A 20 15.34 0.93 11.81
CA PRO A 20 14.55 -0.15 12.41
C PRO A 20 13.98 -1.11 11.36
N LEU A 21 13.86 -0.68 10.10
CA LEU A 21 13.40 -1.50 8.99
C LEU A 21 14.55 -2.11 8.15
N LYS A 22 15.78 -2.12 8.68
CA LYS A 22 16.91 -2.77 7.99
C LYS A 22 16.59 -4.23 7.71
N GLY A 23 16.68 -4.61 6.42
CA GLY A 23 16.35 -5.95 5.95
C GLY A 23 14.86 -6.16 5.64
N ALA A 24 13.99 -5.19 5.87
CA ALA A 24 12.64 -5.22 5.35
C ALA A 24 12.66 -5.00 3.83
N LYS A 25 11.96 -5.89 3.10
CA LYS A 25 11.77 -5.85 1.66
C LYS A 25 10.28 -5.74 1.40
N ILE A 26 9.82 -4.53 1.16
CA ILE A 26 8.40 -4.18 1.14
C ILE A 26 7.92 -4.04 -0.29
N ILE A 27 6.85 -4.76 -0.64
CA ILE A 27 6.02 -4.41 -1.79
C ILE A 27 4.82 -3.62 -1.30
N GLY A 28 4.60 -2.43 -1.87
CA GLY A 28 3.38 -1.66 -1.69
C GLY A 28 2.52 -1.68 -2.95
N CYS A 29 1.25 -1.94 -2.78
CA CYS A 29 0.18 -1.76 -3.77
C CYS A 29 -0.86 -0.83 -3.16
N LEU A 30 -0.63 0.47 -3.27
CA LEU A 30 -1.45 1.51 -2.66
C LEU A 30 -1.34 2.78 -3.51
N HIS A 31 -2.38 3.61 -3.50
CA HIS A 31 -2.49 4.83 -4.32
C HIS A 31 -1.19 5.61 -4.39
N MET A 32 -0.60 5.76 -5.58
CA MET A 32 0.68 6.46 -5.77
C MET A 32 0.47 7.98 -5.81
N THR A 33 0.20 8.57 -4.66
CA THR A 33 -0.01 10.00 -4.46
C THR A 33 1.21 10.67 -3.83
N ILE A 34 1.18 12.01 -3.69
CA ILE A 34 2.24 12.75 -2.98
C ILE A 34 2.35 12.34 -1.51
N GLN A 35 1.26 11.96 -0.85
CA GLN A 35 1.27 11.46 0.52
C GLN A 35 1.97 10.09 0.58
N THR A 36 1.67 9.23 -0.36
CA THR A 36 2.33 7.93 -0.49
C THR A 36 3.82 8.08 -0.81
N ALA A 37 4.22 9.09 -1.57
CA ALA A 37 5.63 9.39 -1.79
C ALA A 37 6.35 9.66 -0.45
N VAL A 38 5.76 10.46 0.45
CA VAL A 38 6.31 10.69 1.79
C VAL A 38 6.38 9.40 2.62
N LEU A 39 5.38 8.52 2.50
CA LEU A 39 5.42 7.21 3.14
C LEU A 39 6.59 6.36 2.61
N ILE A 40 6.76 6.27 1.30
CA ILE A 40 7.85 5.51 0.67
C ILE A 40 9.21 6.04 1.11
N GLU A 41 9.41 7.35 1.07
CA GLU A 41 10.63 7.99 1.56
C GLU A 41 10.89 7.68 3.04
N THR A 42 9.84 7.69 3.87
CA THR A 42 9.95 7.33 5.28
C THR A 42 10.39 5.87 5.45
N LEU A 43 9.79 4.94 4.73
CA LEU A 43 10.17 3.52 4.79
C LEU A 43 11.64 3.32 4.38
N VAL A 44 12.10 4.03 3.35
CA VAL A 44 13.50 3.98 2.87
C VAL A 44 14.44 4.59 3.91
N ASP A 45 14.12 5.75 4.49
CA ASP A 45 14.92 6.40 5.54
C ASP A 45 15.05 5.53 6.79
N LEU A 46 14.01 4.73 7.08
CA LEU A 46 14.02 3.75 8.16
C LEU A 46 14.78 2.46 7.81
N GLY A 47 15.31 2.34 6.60
CA GLY A 47 16.19 1.27 6.16
C GLY A 47 15.55 0.14 5.34
N ALA A 48 14.29 0.31 4.90
CA ALA A 48 13.62 -0.68 4.05
C ALA A 48 14.08 -0.60 2.58
N GLU A 49 14.07 -1.72 1.90
CA GLU A 49 14.02 -1.80 0.44
C GLU A 49 12.55 -1.83 0.00
N VAL A 50 12.16 -0.91 -0.87
CA VAL A 50 10.75 -0.71 -1.25
C VAL A 50 10.57 -0.85 -2.76
N ARG A 51 9.45 -1.45 -3.18
CA ARG A 51 8.95 -1.47 -4.55
C ARG A 51 7.47 -1.13 -4.52
N TRP A 52 6.98 -0.41 -5.51
CA TRP A 52 5.63 0.15 -5.45
C TRP A 52 4.85 0.04 -6.75
N SER A 53 3.55 -0.25 -6.62
CA SER A 53 2.54 -0.08 -7.67
C SER A 53 1.31 0.64 -7.09
N SER A 54 0.44 1.14 -7.95
CA SER A 54 -0.84 1.67 -7.50
C SER A 54 -1.86 0.55 -7.30
N CYS A 55 -2.87 0.79 -6.46
CA CYS A 55 -4.03 -0.07 -6.27
C CYS A 55 -5.24 0.38 -7.12
N ASN A 56 -5.06 1.38 -7.99
CA ASN A 56 -6.14 1.91 -8.81
C ASN A 56 -5.60 2.59 -10.07
N ILE A 57 -6.21 2.31 -11.22
CA ILE A 57 -5.78 2.78 -12.54
C ILE A 57 -5.86 4.30 -12.74
N PHE A 58 -6.60 5.03 -11.92
CA PHE A 58 -6.81 6.48 -12.07
C PHE A 58 -6.17 7.34 -10.98
N SER A 59 -5.77 6.75 -9.86
CA SER A 59 -5.39 7.52 -8.67
C SER A 59 -3.93 7.97 -8.64
N THR A 60 -3.08 7.42 -9.51
CA THR A 60 -1.67 7.80 -9.55
C THR A 60 -1.50 9.28 -9.90
N GLN A 61 -0.63 9.94 -9.16
CA GLN A 61 -0.10 11.26 -9.49
C GLN A 61 1.27 11.07 -10.12
N ASP A 62 1.36 11.22 -11.44
CA ASP A 62 2.57 10.88 -12.22
C ASP A 62 3.82 11.61 -11.73
N HIS A 63 3.68 12.84 -11.26
CA HIS A 63 4.79 13.61 -10.69
C HIS A 63 5.31 13.00 -9.38
N ALA A 64 4.43 12.40 -8.55
CA ALA A 64 4.84 11.70 -7.33
C ALA A 64 5.56 10.39 -7.69
N ALA A 65 5.02 9.61 -8.63
CA ALA A 65 5.66 8.40 -9.13
C ALA A 65 7.06 8.70 -9.72
N ALA A 66 7.17 9.75 -10.55
CA ALA A 66 8.42 10.16 -11.15
C ALA A 66 9.45 10.63 -10.10
N ALA A 67 9.03 11.35 -9.06
CA ALA A 67 9.90 11.80 -8.00
C ALA A 67 10.51 10.61 -7.23
N ILE A 68 9.71 9.62 -6.89
CA ILE A 68 10.16 8.41 -6.18
C ILE A 68 11.04 7.54 -7.08
N ALA A 69 10.69 7.38 -8.36
CA ALA A 69 11.53 6.66 -9.31
C ALA A 69 12.90 7.34 -9.49
N LYS A 70 12.95 8.66 -9.50
CA LYS A 70 14.19 9.45 -9.62
C LYS A 70 15.18 9.22 -8.49
N VAL A 71 14.70 8.94 -7.27
CA VAL A 71 15.57 8.61 -6.13
C VAL A 71 15.95 7.13 -6.06
N GLY A 72 15.58 6.35 -7.09
CA GLY A 72 16.04 4.96 -7.26
C GLY A 72 15.11 3.90 -6.67
N VAL A 73 13.92 4.27 -6.19
CA VAL A 73 12.91 3.30 -5.77
C VAL A 73 12.13 2.82 -7.00
N PRO A 74 12.03 1.51 -7.25
CA PRO A 74 11.24 0.97 -8.35
C PRO A 74 9.75 1.27 -8.15
N VAL A 75 9.16 2.09 -9.02
CA VAL A 75 7.74 2.43 -9.05
C VAL A 75 7.19 2.05 -10.41
N TYR A 76 6.14 1.24 -10.39
CA TYR A 76 5.38 0.79 -11.55
C TYR A 76 3.96 1.32 -11.39
N ALA A 77 3.74 2.57 -11.76
CA ALA A 77 2.43 3.22 -11.66
C ALA A 77 2.38 4.48 -12.53
N TRP A 78 1.30 4.68 -13.26
CA TRP A 78 0.97 5.93 -13.96
C TRP A 78 -0.55 6.14 -13.98
N LYS A 79 -0.97 7.34 -14.23
CA LYS A 79 -2.39 7.66 -14.32
C LYS A 79 -3.00 7.19 -15.63
N GLY A 80 -4.09 6.45 -15.55
CA GLY A 80 -4.80 5.97 -16.73
C GLY A 80 -4.25 4.67 -17.30
N GLU A 81 -3.70 3.81 -16.44
CA GLU A 81 -3.39 2.43 -16.77
C GLU A 81 -4.64 1.71 -17.32
N THR A 82 -4.44 0.82 -18.27
CA THR A 82 -5.45 -0.21 -18.57
C THR A 82 -5.44 -1.28 -17.47
N GLU A 83 -6.48 -2.10 -17.40
CA GLU A 83 -6.51 -3.21 -16.43
C GLU A 83 -5.35 -4.19 -16.63
N GLU A 84 -4.92 -4.42 -17.86
CA GLU A 84 -3.77 -5.27 -18.18
C GLU A 84 -2.46 -4.66 -17.70
N GLU A 85 -2.26 -3.35 -17.93
CA GLU A 85 -1.11 -2.61 -17.43
C GLU A 85 -1.06 -2.56 -15.92
N TYR A 86 -2.19 -2.35 -15.27
CA TYR A 86 -2.34 -2.39 -13.81
C TYR A 86 -1.85 -3.73 -13.22
N LEU A 87 -2.36 -4.85 -13.73
CA LEU A 87 -1.92 -6.17 -13.29
C LEU A 87 -0.44 -6.41 -13.59
N TRP A 88 0.05 -5.94 -14.74
CA TRP A 88 1.46 -6.00 -15.08
C TRP A 88 2.31 -5.21 -14.07
N CYS A 89 1.89 -4.00 -13.69
CA CYS A 89 2.57 -3.16 -12.71
C CYS A 89 2.72 -3.88 -11.36
N ILE A 90 1.65 -4.48 -10.84
CA ILE A 90 1.72 -5.27 -9.60
C ILE A 90 2.72 -6.41 -9.75
N LYS A 91 2.65 -7.17 -10.85
CA LYS A 91 3.58 -8.29 -11.09
C LYS A 91 5.04 -7.83 -11.19
N GLN A 92 5.32 -6.65 -11.76
CA GLN A 92 6.68 -6.11 -11.82
C GLN A 92 7.25 -5.79 -10.43
N THR A 93 6.43 -5.40 -9.47
CA THR A 93 6.91 -5.23 -8.08
C THR A 93 7.41 -6.54 -7.48
N ILE A 94 6.82 -7.66 -7.88
CA ILE A 94 7.15 -9.01 -7.38
C ILE A 94 8.40 -9.55 -8.07
N VAL A 95 8.41 -9.57 -9.41
CA VAL A 95 9.43 -10.30 -10.20
C VAL A 95 10.51 -9.40 -10.83
N GLY A 96 10.34 -8.09 -10.85
CA GLY A 96 11.15 -7.15 -11.63
C GLY A 96 12.63 -7.05 -11.26
N LYS A 97 13.13 -7.81 -10.29
CA LYS A 97 14.57 -7.92 -9.98
C LYS A 97 14.88 -9.36 -9.59
N LYS A 98 15.77 -10.00 -10.32
CA LYS A 98 16.28 -11.33 -10.00
C LYS A 98 16.88 -11.35 -8.59
N ASP A 99 16.60 -12.39 -7.82
CA ASP A 99 17.08 -12.60 -6.44
C ASP A 99 16.57 -11.62 -5.38
N TRP A 100 15.67 -10.70 -5.72
CA TRP A 100 14.97 -9.89 -4.73
C TRP A 100 13.64 -10.56 -4.36
N LYS A 101 13.43 -10.84 -3.09
CA LYS A 101 12.20 -11.46 -2.58
C LYS A 101 11.58 -10.55 -1.52
N PRO A 102 10.28 -10.29 -1.59
CA PRO A 102 9.60 -9.53 -0.56
C PRO A 102 9.52 -10.33 0.75
N ASN A 103 9.51 -9.62 1.86
CA ASN A 103 9.21 -10.23 3.17
C ASN A 103 8.11 -9.49 3.93
N MET A 104 7.58 -8.41 3.37
CA MET A 104 6.43 -7.66 3.89
C MET A 104 5.60 -7.14 2.73
N LEU A 105 4.27 -7.16 2.88
CA LEU A 105 3.33 -6.62 1.92
C LEU A 105 2.52 -5.49 2.55
N LEU A 106 2.25 -4.45 1.77
CA LEU A 106 1.32 -3.39 2.09
C LEU A 106 0.32 -3.32 0.94
N ASP A 107 -0.94 -3.61 1.20
CA ASP A 107 -1.97 -3.77 0.18
C ASP A 107 -3.19 -2.88 0.44
N ASP A 108 -3.87 -2.52 -0.61
CA ASP A 108 -5.10 -1.72 -0.57
C ASP A 108 -6.09 -2.27 -1.61
N GLY A 109 -6.95 -3.15 -1.15
CA GLY A 109 -7.97 -3.82 -1.96
C GLY A 109 -7.76 -5.32 -2.15
N GLY A 110 -6.56 -5.84 -1.82
CA GLY A 110 -6.28 -7.27 -1.80
C GLY A 110 -5.73 -7.85 -3.11
N ASP A 111 -5.50 -7.04 -4.15
CA ASP A 111 -5.05 -7.55 -5.45
C ASP A 111 -3.61 -8.08 -5.41
N LEU A 112 -2.69 -7.37 -4.76
CA LEU A 112 -1.34 -7.86 -4.55
C LEU A 112 -1.35 -9.18 -3.76
N THR A 113 -2.13 -9.22 -2.69
CA THR A 113 -2.26 -10.42 -1.85
C THR A 113 -2.82 -11.60 -2.64
N ALA A 114 -3.83 -11.37 -3.47
CA ALA A 114 -4.42 -12.40 -4.33
C ALA A 114 -3.41 -12.93 -5.37
N ILE A 115 -2.67 -12.06 -6.04
CA ILE A 115 -1.63 -12.44 -7.00
C ILE A 115 -0.54 -13.25 -6.30
N MET A 116 -0.06 -12.82 -5.13
CA MET A 116 0.93 -13.56 -4.36
C MET A 116 0.46 -14.96 -3.98
N HIS A 117 -0.79 -15.12 -3.57
CA HIS A 117 -1.35 -16.42 -3.20
C HIS A 117 -1.65 -17.33 -4.39
N ASN A 118 -1.99 -16.78 -5.54
CA ASN A 118 -2.33 -17.57 -6.73
C ASN A 118 -1.10 -17.94 -7.57
N GLU A 119 -0.20 -16.98 -7.78
CA GLU A 119 0.87 -17.10 -8.77
C GLU A 119 2.28 -17.26 -8.13
N HIS A 120 2.47 -16.85 -6.86
CA HIS A 120 3.79 -16.78 -6.22
C HIS A 120 3.84 -17.39 -4.81
N LYS A 121 3.15 -18.52 -4.61
CA LYS A 121 3.07 -19.21 -3.29
C LYS A 121 4.44 -19.58 -2.69
N ASP A 122 5.41 -19.83 -3.53
CA ASP A 122 6.79 -20.12 -3.13
C ASP A 122 7.44 -18.94 -2.38
N LEU A 123 7.10 -17.70 -2.76
CA LEU A 123 7.62 -16.50 -2.11
C LEU A 123 6.97 -16.21 -0.77
N LEU A 124 5.72 -16.68 -0.53
CA LEU A 124 5.00 -16.45 0.71
C LEU A 124 5.68 -17.02 1.95
N LYS A 125 6.57 -18.00 1.77
CA LYS A 125 7.35 -18.59 2.87
C LYS A 125 8.28 -17.58 3.56
N ASP A 126 8.72 -16.57 2.84
CA ASP A 126 9.60 -15.51 3.33
C ASP A 126 8.82 -14.27 3.78
N VAL A 127 7.51 -14.20 3.49
CA VAL A 127 6.65 -13.05 3.81
C VAL A 127 6.16 -13.17 5.26
N LYS A 128 6.46 -12.16 6.06
CA LYS A 128 6.07 -12.07 7.47
C LYS A 128 4.61 -11.68 7.66
N GLY A 129 4.02 -11.01 6.70
CA GLY A 129 2.62 -10.63 6.73
C GLY A 129 2.27 -9.53 5.73
N VAL A 130 0.98 -9.25 5.65
CA VAL A 130 0.40 -8.14 4.89
C VAL A 130 -0.32 -7.17 5.82
N SER A 131 -0.17 -5.87 5.56
CA SER A 131 -1.00 -4.81 6.14
C SER A 131 -2.01 -4.38 5.07
N GLU A 132 -3.31 -4.53 5.37
CA GLU A 132 -4.39 -4.19 4.45
C GLU A 132 -5.10 -2.91 4.88
N GLU A 133 -5.20 -1.97 3.96
CA GLU A 133 -5.69 -0.61 4.21
C GLU A 133 -7.20 -0.50 4.17
N THR A 134 -7.91 -1.27 3.33
CA THR A 134 -9.28 -0.93 2.95
C THR A 134 -10.30 -2.06 3.15
N THR A 135 -11.58 -1.67 3.24
CA THR A 135 -12.71 -2.58 3.52
C THR A 135 -12.83 -3.73 2.51
N THR A 136 -12.58 -3.47 1.23
CA THR A 136 -12.67 -4.51 0.18
C THR A 136 -11.59 -5.57 0.37
N GLY A 137 -10.36 -5.17 0.68
CA GLY A 137 -9.26 -6.07 0.96
C GLY A 137 -9.50 -6.87 2.25
N ILE A 138 -9.99 -6.23 3.32
CA ILE A 138 -10.34 -6.94 4.55
C ILE A 138 -11.44 -8.00 4.31
N LYS A 139 -12.43 -7.70 3.48
CA LYS A 139 -13.43 -8.71 3.10
C LYS A 139 -12.82 -9.90 2.34
N ALA A 140 -11.87 -9.61 1.44
CA ALA A 140 -11.15 -10.65 0.72
C ALA A 140 -10.29 -11.52 1.66
N LEU A 141 -9.53 -10.91 2.56
CA LEU A 141 -8.72 -11.61 3.57
C LEU A 141 -9.57 -12.49 4.49
N ASN A 142 -10.69 -11.97 5.01
CA ASN A 142 -11.63 -12.74 5.84
C ASN A 142 -12.24 -13.93 5.09
N LYS A 143 -12.48 -13.80 3.78
CA LYS A 143 -12.91 -14.91 2.94
C LYS A 143 -11.81 -15.96 2.82
N MET A 144 -10.59 -15.54 2.50
CA MET A 144 -9.43 -16.44 2.40
C MET A 144 -9.15 -17.17 3.73
N GLU A 145 -9.30 -16.49 4.87
CA GLU A 145 -9.15 -17.11 6.19
C GLU A 145 -10.20 -18.20 6.41
N LYS A 146 -11.48 -17.90 6.15
CA LYS A 146 -12.58 -18.90 6.28
C LYS A 146 -12.39 -20.11 5.37
N GLU A 147 -11.81 -19.91 4.21
CA GLU A 147 -11.51 -20.96 3.23
C GLU A 147 -10.19 -21.70 3.52
N ASN A 148 -9.47 -21.31 4.59
CA ASN A 148 -8.13 -21.79 4.93
C ASN A 148 -7.10 -21.61 3.77
N SER A 149 -7.30 -20.58 2.97
CA SER A 149 -6.44 -20.24 1.82
C SER A 149 -5.48 -19.08 2.11
N LEU A 150 -5.63 -18.36 3.23
CA LEU A 150 -4.71 -17.30 3.68
C LEU A 150 -3.45 -17.94 4.27
N LEU A 151 -2.32 -17.78 3.60
CA LEU A 151 -1.06 -18.47 3.93
C LEU A 151 -0.09 -17.61 4.76
N ILE A 152 -0.41 -16.34 4.98
CA ILE A 152 0.42 -15.37 5.73
C ILE A 152 -0.42 -14.63 6.76
N PRO A 153 0.18 -14.14 7.85
CA PRO A 153 -0.50 -13.24 8.78
C PRO A 153 -0.98 -11.96 8.08
N ALA A 154 -2.17 -11.47 8.47
CA ALA A 154 -2.72 -10.24 7.94
C ALA A 154 -3.09 -9.26 9.07
N ILE A 155 -2.76 -7.99 8.89
CA ILE A 155 -3.10 -6.90 9.80
C ILE A 155 -4.19 -6.05 9.15
N ASN A 156 -5.32 -5.97 9.83
CA ASN A 156 -6.43 -5.10 9.45
C ASN A 156 -6.16 -3.66 9.91
N VAL A 157 -5.61 -2.84 9.02
CA VAL A 157 -5.39 -1.41 9.28
C VAL A 157 -6.67 -0.61 9.11
N ASN A 158 -7.59 -1.06 8.24
CA ASN A 158 -8.86 -0.36 7.96
C ASN A 158 -9.69 -0.11 9.22
N ASP A 159 -9.75 -1.07 10.15
CA ASP A 159 -10.56 -0.99 11.36
C ASP A 159 -9.77 -0.46 12.57
N SER A 160 -8.51 -0.05 12.40
CA SER A 160 -7.76 0.61 13.44
C SER A 160 -8.45 1.92 13.86
N VAL A 161 -8.33 2.29 15.13
CA VAL A 161 -8.95 3.51 15.66
C VAL A 161 -8.49 4.75 14.90
N THR A 162 -7.22 4.83 14.60
CA THR A 162 -6.61 5.96 13.87
C THR A 162 -7.10 6.06 12.44
N LYS A 163 -7.44 4.95 11.78
CA LYS A 163 -7.99 4.95 10.43
C LYS A 163 -9.51 5.11 10.44
N SER A 164 -10.24 4.26 11.16
CA SER A 164 -11.70 4.20 11.10
C SER A 164 -12.39 5.40 11.72
N LYS A 165 -11.85 5.95 12.83
CA LYS A 165 -12.47 7.07 13.56
C LYS A 165 -11.92 8.44 13.15
N PHE A 166 -10.82 8.50 12.41
CA PHE A 166 -10.24 9.76 11.95
C PHE A 166 -10.31 9.86 10.43
N ASP A 167 -9.60 9.02 9.71
CA ASP A 167 -9.56 9.08 8.25
C ASP A 167 -10.94 8.84 7.62
N ASN A 168 -11.62 7.78 7.99
CA ASN A 168 -12.94 7.46 7.45
C ASN A 168 -14.02 8.48 7.89
N LEU A 169 -13.90 9.05 9.09
CA LEU A 169 -14.88 10.00 9.61
C LEU A 169 -14.70 11.40 9.03
N TYR A 170 -13.47 11.88 8.95
CA TYR A 170 -13.17 13.25 8.53
C TYR A 170 -12.78 13.38 7.06
N GLY A 171 -12.22 12.33 6.47
CA GLY A 171 -11.83 12.28 5.07
C GLY A 171 -12.93 11.79 4.12
N CYS A 172 -13.99 11.17 4.64
CA CYS A 172 -15.04 10.60 3.83
C CYS A 172 -16.07 11.66 3.41
N LEU A 173 -16.19 11.90 2.12
CA LEU A 173 -17.21 12.78 1.53
C LEU A 173 -18.65 12.35 1.88
N LEU A 174 -18.85 11.08 2.26
CA LEU A 174 -20.15 10.56 2.66
C LEU A 174 -20.68 11.24 3.94
N TYR A 175 -19.79 11.63 4.85
CA TYR A 175 -20.15 12.27 6.12
C TYR A 175 -20.02 13.79 6.09
N THR A 176 -19.28 14.35 5.14
CA THR A 176 -19.01 15.79 5.07
C THR A 176 -19.75 16.52 3.95
N SER A 177 -20.26 15.78 2.97
CA SER A 177 -21.06 16.34 1.87
C SER A 177 -22.48 15.82 1.95
N PRO A 178 -23.50 16.72 1.88
CA PRO A 178 -24.89 16.26 1.79
C PRO A 178 -25.06 15.40 0.55
N SER A 179 -25.58 14.20 0.74
CA SER A 179 -25.93 13.30 -0.36
C SER A 179 -26.92 13.99 -1.30
N PRO A 180 -26.89 13.74 -2.61
CA PRO A 180 -27.96 14.19 -3.52
C PRO A 180 -29.37 13.78 -3.05
N ARG A 181 -29.50 12.72 -2.24
CA ARG A 181 -30.75 12.29 -1.61
C ARG A 181 -31.19 13.19 -0.45
N ASP A 182 -30.25 13.86 0.21
CA ASP A 182 -30.55 14.76 1.33
C ASP A 182 -31.05 16.13 0.87
N ARG A 183 -31.00 16.39 -0.43
CA ARG A 183 -31.54 17.64 -1.05
C ARG A 183 -33.02 17.54 -1.44
N SER A 184 -33.64 16.40 -1.20
CA SER A 184 -35.05 16.14 -1.56
C SER A 184 -36.01 16.15 -0.37
N ILE A 185 -35.63 16.83 0.73
CA ILE A 185 -36.51 17.08 1.89
C ILE A 185 -36.75 18.60 2.00
#